data_ddacbc800367f584a2f321bd435c54e0
#
_entry.id   ddacbc800367f584a2f321bd435c54e0
#
_cell.length_a   1.000
_cell.length_b   1.000
_cell.length_c   1.000
_cell.angle_alpha   90.00
_cell.angle_beta   90.00
_cell.angle_gamma   90.00
#
_symmetry.space_group_name_H-M   'P 1'
#
loop_
_entity.id
_entity.type
_entity.pdbx_description
1 polymer ?
#
loop_
_entity_poly.entity_id
_entity_poly.type
_entity_poly.pdbx_seq_one_letter_code
_entity_poly.pdbx_strand_id
1 'polypeptide(L)' 'MPQKSQRFELRVSEDFLRAIDDWRRQQPDLPSRAEAIRRLVEKALRAESGG' A
#
# COMPACT_ATOMS: atom_id res chain seq x y z
N MET A 1 18.90 -15.78 10.06
CA MET A 1 18.64 -15.37 9.76
C MET A 1 18.05 -14.84 9.42
N PRO A 2 18.07 -14.58 9.13
CA PRO A 2 17.63 -13.98 8.68
C PRO A 2 16.90 -13.43 8.33
N GLN A 3 16.76 -13.03 8.04
CA GLN A 3 16.17 -12.55 7.61
C GLN A 3 15.55 -12.22 7.23
N LYS A 4 15.62 -12.36 7.34
CA LYS A 4 14.96 -11.98 6.91
C LYS A 4 14.40 -11.28 6.57
N SER A 5 14.74 -11.08 6.63
CA SER A 5 14.01 -10.10 6.44
C SER A 5 14.19 -9.37 5.32
N GLN A 6 13.44 -9.32 4.52
CA GLN A 6 13.52 -8.62 3.47
C GLN A 6 13.21 -7.26 3.66
N ARG A 7 14.08 -6.36 3.47
CA ARG A 7 13.79 -5.00 3.56
C ARG A 7 13.34 -4.58 2.22
N PHE A 8 12.09 -4.26 2.07
CA PHE A 8 11.55 -3.80 0.83
C PHE A 8 11.46 -2.29 0.85
N GLU A 9 12.19 -1.63 -0.02
CA GLU A 9 12.14 -0.19 -0.11
C GLU A 9 11.43 0.23 -1.36
N LEU A 10 10.42 1.06 -1.22
CA LEU A 10 9.66 1.54 -2.34
C LEU A 10 9.87 3.02 -2.48
N ARG A 11 10.44 3.45 -3.60
CA ARG A 11 10.65 4.87 -3.84
C ARG A 11 9.55 5.38 -4.72
N VAL A 12 8.81 6.33 -4.21
CA VAL A 12 7.67 6.86 -4.93
C VAL A 12 7.69 8.37 -4.88
N SER A 13 6.98 9.00 -5.79
CA SER A 13 6.93 10.45 -5.82
C SER A 13 6.06 10.99 -4.70
N GLU A 14 6.15 12.28 -4.46
CA GLU A 14 5.31 12.92 -3.46
C GLU A 14 3.86 12.91 -3.89
N ASP A 15 3.60 13.02 -5.18
CA ASP A 15 2.23 12.96 -5.67
C ASP A 15 1.60 11.61 -5.35
N PHE A 16 2.39 10.56 -5.50
CA PHE A 16 1.91 9.22 -5.17
C PHE A 16 1.58 9.13 -3.68
N LEU A 17 2.46 9.67 -2.84
CA LEU A 17 2.22 9.64 -1.40
C LEU A 17 0.99 10.44 -1.01
N ARG A 18 0.76 11.55 -1.69
CA ARG A 18 -0.42 12.35 -1.43
C ARG A 18 -1.67 11.57 -1.77
N ALA A 19 -1.65 10.86 -2.89
CA ALA A 19 -2.80 10.06 -3.28
C ALA A 19 -3.06 8.96 -2.25
N ILE A 20 -2.00 8.35 -1.76
CA ILE A 20 -2.13 7.32 -0.73
C ILE A 20 -2.71 7.92 0.54
N ASP A 21 -2.22 9.10 0.94
CA ASP A 21 -2.73 9.74 2.15
C ASP A 21 -4.19 10.13 2.01
N ASP A 22 -4.59 10.58 0.84
CA ASP A 22 -5.99 10.91 0.60
C ASP A 22 -6.88 9.68 0.74
N TRP A 23 -6.42 8.57 0.20
CA TRP A 23 -7.16 7.33 0.32
C TRP A 23 -7.24 6.89 1.78
N ARG A 24 -6.15 7.05 2.52
CA ARG A 24 -6.12 6.69 3.94
C ARG A 24 -7.17 7.47 4.74
N ARG A 25 -7.32 8.73 4.43
CA ARG A 25 -8.29 9.56 5.14
C ARG A 25 -9.71 9.12 4.92
N GLN A 26 -9.97 8.44 3.82
CA GLN A 26 -11.30 7.94 3.55
C GLN A 26 -11.61 6.64 4.26
N GLN A 27 -10.60 6.03 4.87
CA GLN A 27 -10.82 4.76 5.57
C GLN A 27 -11.13 5.04 7.03
N PRO A 28 -12.11 4.35 7.60
CA PRO A 28 -12.50 4.63 8.98
C PRO A 28 -11.40 4.36 10.00
N ASP A 29 -10.54 3.41 9.72
CA ASP A 29 -9.48 3.06 10.66
C ASP A 29 -8.18 3.78 10.40
N LEU A 30 -8.14 4.66 9.39
CA LEU A 30 -6.97 5.45 9.07
C LEU A 30 -5.70 4.59 9.07
N PRO A 31 -5.57 3.68 8.13
CA PRO A 31 -4.43 2.76 8.12
C PRO A 31 -3.11 3.49 7.85
N SER A 32 -2.01 2.88 8.23
CA SER A 32 -0.70 3.45 7.93
C SER A 32 -0.47 3.44 6.43
N ARG A 33 0.55 4.15 5.98
CA ARG A 33 0.89 4.15 4.56
C ARG A 33 1.21 2.76 4.05
N ALA A 34 1.97 2.00 4.83
CA ALA A 34 2.32 0.64 4.43
C ALA A 34 1.08 -0.22 4.32
N GLU A 35 0.20 -0.11 5.29
CA GLU A 35 -1.04 -0.89 5.27
C GLU A 35 -1.93 -0.45 4.11
N ALA A 36 -1.98 0.83 3.83
CA ALA A 36 -2.78 1.34 2.72
C ALA A 36 -2.27 0.79 1.39
N ILE A 37 -0.97 0.83 1.21
CA ILE A 37 -0.38 0.33 -0.02
C ILE A 37 -0.65 -1.17 -0.16
N ARG A 38 -0.51 -1.91 0.93
CA ARG A 38 -0.77 -3.34 0.89
C ARG A 38 -2.22 -3.62 0.49
N ARG A 39 -3.16 -2.91 1.08
CA ARG A 39 -4.58 -3.12 0.77
C ARG A 39 -4.89 -2.78 -0.68
N LEU A 40 -4.33 -1.69 -1.17
CA LEU A 40 -4.60 -1.27 -2.54
C LEU A 40 -4.00 -2.23 -3.55
N VAL A 41 -2.80 -2.73 -3.26
CA VAL A 41 -2.16 -3.69 -4.13
C VAL A 41 -2.93 -5.01 -4.14
N GLU A 42 -3.36 -5.47 -2.98
CA GLU A 42 -4.13 -6.70 -2.91
C GLU A 42 -5.43 -6.58 -3.68
N LYS A 43 -6.05 -5.42 -3.57
CA LYS A 43 -7.28 -5.17 -4.28
C LYS A 43 -7.06 -5.22 -5.78
N ALA A 44 -5.98 -4.61 -6.24
CA ALA A 44 -5.65 -4.60 -7.65
C ALA A 44 -5.35 -6.01 -8.16
N LEU A 45 -4.62 -6.77 -7.37
CA LEU A 45 -4.28 -8.13 -7.76
C LEU A 45 -5.52 -9.01 -7.84
N ARG A 46 -6.45 -8.82 -6.91
CA ARG A 46 -7.68 -9.56 -6.96
C ARG A 46 -8.50 -9.21 -8.17
N ALA A 47 -8.56 -7.93 -8.51
CA ALA A 47 -9.33 -7.48 -9.65
C ALA A 47 -8.77 -8.08 -10.92
N GLU A 48 -7.45 -8.20 -11.00
CA GLU A 48 -6.84 -8.74 -12.19
C GLU A 48 -7.00 -10.24 -12.29
N SER A 49 -6.84 -10.94 -11.19
CA SER A 49 -6.91 -12.39 -11.27
C SER A 49 -8.34 -12.88 -11.17
N GLY A 50 -9.21 -12.08 -10.65
CA GLY A 50 -10.55 -12.49 -10.46
C GLY A 50 -11.34 -12.50 -11.72
N GLY A 51 -10.79 -11.94 -12.71
CA GLY A 51 -11.42 -11.75 -13.98
C GLY A 51 -12.40 -12.79 -14.35
#